data_7a4ca015af8139ecf520b07c16873702
#
_entry.id   7a4ca015af8139ecf520b07c16873702
#
_cell.length_a   1.000
_cell.length_b   1.000
_cell.length_c   1.000
_cell.angle_alpha   90.00
_cell.angle_beta   90.00
_cell.angle_gamma   90.00
#
_symmetry.space_group_name_H-M   'P 1'
#
loop_
_entity.id
_entity.type
_entity.pdbx_description
1 polymer ?
#
loop_
_entity_poly.entity_id
_entity_poly.type
_entity_poly.pdbx_seq_one_letter_code
_entity_poly.pdbx_strand_id
1 'polypeptide(L)'
;MGVQGMSDDSYETAHKMIQDGVLGKVVMAHIDYSRNYRGDFWANKIDPNAKPGVNLDWEAWLGPAPKRPWDPRRYFEWRRYWDYSGGIATDLFIHRVTRLIRSLGLTFPDYVTATGGKWNYVDSVAEIPDTFNMMLDYPEKLTVLLVSSLANDTPIRHVIRGNKATLEFNKEGFTITPQEATSEDTVSGTGENLKETGLITHQKSGAEDITLHHRNLQNAIRQNEPLKCDQNLGFYGVVACMMGVQSLRHRKYLSWDTQNSSVIEN
;
A
#
# COMPACT_ATOMS: atom_id res chain seq x y z
N MET A 1 8.07 -9.32 5.98
CA MET A 1 6.86 -8.53 6.31
C MET A 1 5.60 -9.31 5.91
N GLY A 2 4.51 -9.20 6.67
CA GLY A 2 3.27 -9.93 6.46
C GLY A 2 2.37 -9.36 5.35
N VAL A 3 2.89 -9.25 4.13
CA VAL A 3 2.17 -8.72 2.96
C VAL A 3 1.96 -9.87 1.97
N GLN A 4 0.92 -10.69 2.24
CA GLN A 4 0.62 -11.91 1.48
C GLN A 4 0.33 -11.67 -0.01
N GLY A 5 -0.06 -10.45 -0.39
CA GLY A 5 -0.25 -10.07 -1.79
C GLY A 5 1.01 -10.21 -2.64
N MET A 6 2.20 -10.22 -2.03
CA MET A 6 3.45 -10.46 -2.74
C MET A 6 3.66 -11.92 -3.17
N SER A 7 2.76 -12.84 -2.77
CA SER A 7 2.73 -14.19 -3.31
C SER A 7 2.05 -14.29 -4.69
N ASP A 8 1.38 -13.24 -5.13
CA ASP A 8 0.87 -13.08 -6.48
C ASP A 8 2.01 -12.70 -7.43
N ASP A 9 2.24 -13.48 -8.47
CA ASP A 9 3.34 -13.30 -9.41
C ASP A 9 3.13 -12.16 -10.41
N SER A 10 1.92 -11.59 -10.46
CA SER A 10 1.61 -10.48 -11.36
C SER A 10 2.52 -9.28 -11.16
N TYR A 11 2.90 -8.98 -9.91
CA TYR A 11 3.72 -7.80 -9.60
C TYR A 11 5.17 -7.96 -10.03
N GLU A 12 5.71 -9.17 -9.95
CA GLU A 12 7.04 -9.49 -10.47
C GLU A 12 7.07 -9.51 -12.00
N THR A 13 6.02 -10.07 -12.61
CA THR A 13 5.87 -10.08 -14.07
C THR A 13 5.70 -8.67 -14.62
N ALA A 14 4.87 -7.85 -13.96
CA ALA A 14 4.71 -6.44 -14.30
C ALA A 14 6.04 -5.68 -14.20
N HIS A 15 6.84 -5.95 -13.15
CA HIS A 15 8.16 -5.34 -13.00
C HIS A 15 9.05 -5.60 -14.22
N LYS A 16 9.17 -6.86 -14.64
CA LYS A 16 9.99 -7.23 -15.82
C LYS A 16 9.52 -6.52 -17.08
N MET A 17 8.21 -6.54 -17.36
CA MET A 17 7.65 -5.87 -18.54
C MET A 17 7.84 -4.34 -18.52
N ILE A 18 7.77 -3.72 -17.35
CA ILE A 18 8.03 -2.28 -17.20
C ILE A 18 9.51 -1.98 -17.43
N GLN A 19 10.42 -2.80 -16.91
CA GLN A 19 11.87 -2.67 -17.16
C GLN A 19 12.22 -2.87 -18.64
N ASP A 20 11.53 -3.76 -19.33
CA ASP A 20 11.64 -3.98 -20.78
C ASP A 20 11.05 -2.81 -21.62
N GLY A 21 10.49 -1.79 -20.95
CA GLY A 21 10.00 -0.57 -21.60
C GLY A 21 8.63 -0.70 -22.27
N VAL A 22 7.86 -1.74 -21.98
CA VAL A 22 6.53 -1.98 -22.57
C VAL A 22 5.57 -0.81 -22.34
N LEU A 23 5.61 -0.18 -21.16
CA LEU A 23 4.78 0.99 -20.86
C LEU A 23 5.40 2.32 -21.35
N GLY A 24 6.65 2.31 -21.80
CA GLY A 24 7.44 3.53 -21.99
C GLY A 24 7.74 4.20 -20.67
N LYS A 25 7.77 5.54 -20.63
CA LYS A 25 7.97 6.29 -19.38
C LYS A 25 6.71 6.24 -18.53
N VAL A 26 6.79 5.59 -17.37
CA VAL A 26 5.71 5.62 -16.38
C VAL A 26 5.65 7.01 -15.74
N VAL A 27 4.45 7.55 -15.59
CA VAL A 27 4.20 8.90 -15.05
C VAL A 27 3.26 8.88 -13.84
N MET A 28 2.41 7.87 -13.73
CA MET A 28 1.43 7.77 -12.63
C MET A 28 1.06 6.32 -12.36
N ALA A 29 0.79 6.01 -11.09
CA ALA A 29 0.08 4.80 -10.69
C ALA A 29 -1.00 5.15 -9.67
N HIS A 30 -2.12 4.41 -9.68
CA HIS A 30 -3.11 4.54 -8.63
C HIS A 30 -3.72 3.19 -8.27
N ILE A 31 -4.07 3.06 -6.99
CA ILE A 31 -4.61 1.85 -6.39
C ILE A 31 -5.43 2.22 -5.15
N ASP A 32 -6.42 1.40 -4.80
CA ASP A 32 -7.19 1.58 -3.58
C ASP A 32 -7.13 0.37 -2.65
N TYR A 33 -7.57 0.58 -1.43
CA TYR A 33 -7.90 -0.49 -0.52
C TYR A 33 -9.03 -0.05 0.41
N SER A 34 -10.23 -0.06 -0.10
CA SER A 34 -11.43 0.37 0.60
C SER A 34 -12.16 -0.79 1.26
N ARG A 35 -12.98 -0.48 2.25
CA ARG A 35 -13.87 -1.40 2.99
C ARG A 35 -15.22 -0.74 3.18
N ASN A 36 -16.25 -1.54 3.46
CA ASN A 36 -17.55 -1.04 3.83
C ASN A 36 -18.02 -1.74 5.12
N TYR A 37 -17.93 -1.05 6.24
CA TYR A 37 -18.37 -1.58 7.53
C TYR A 37 -19.82 -1.24 7.79
N ARG A 38 -20.64 -2.22 8.20
CA ARG A 38 -22.05 -2.02 8.55
C ARG A 38 -22.29 -1.44 9.94
N GLY A 39 -21.28 -1.38 10.76
CA GLY A 39 -21.27 -0.78 12.08
C GLY A 39 -20.02 0.06 12.22
N ASP A 40 -19.56 0.30 13.42
CA ASP A 40 -18.31 1.02 13.62
C ASP A 40 -17.13 0.20 13.10
N PHE A 41 -16.18 0.85 12.43
CA PHE A 41 -15.04 0.17 11.79
C PHE A 41 -14.02 -0.33 12.82
N TRP A 42 -13.48 -1.53 12.58
CA TRP A 42 -12.52 -2.22 13.44
C TRP A 42 -12.96 -2.36 14.90
N ALA A 43 -14.27 -2.31 15.16
CA ALA A 43 -14.87 -2.62 16.44
C ALA A 43 -14.94 -4.13 16.64
N ASN A 44 -13.90 -4.67 17.24
CA ASN A 44 -13.81 -6.11 17.52
C ASN A 44 -14.56 -6.49 18.78
N LYS A 45 -15.01 -7.75 18.84
CA LYS A 45 -15.60 -8.29 20.04
C LYS A 45 -14.60 -8.31 21.20
N ILE A 46 -14.94 -7.68 22.30
CA ILE A 46 -14.16 -7.69 23.53
C ILE A 46 -14.44 -8.99 24.28
N ASP A 47 -13.38 -9.74 24.61
CA ASP A 47 -13.50 -10.91 25.47
C ASP A 47 -13.61 -10.48 26.94
N PRO A 48 -14.74 -10.73 27.63
CA PRO A 48 -14.91 -10.36 29.03
C PRO A 48 -14.03 -11.16 29.97
N ASN A 49 -13.45 -12.28 29.52
CA ASN A 49 -12.56 -13.12 30.31
C ASN A 49 -11.09 -12.65 30.29
N ALA A 50 -10.75 -11.67 29.47
CA ALA A 50 -9.40 -11.11 29.43
C ALA A 50 -9.08 -10.37 30.74
N LYS A 51 -8.09 -10.86 31.48
CA LYS A 51 -7.72 -10.35 32.82
C LYS A 51 -6.21 -10.14 32.89
N PRO A 52 -5.74 -8.88 32.97
CA PRO A 52 -4.32 -8.58 33.18
C PRO A 52 -3.77 -9.28 34.42
N GLY A 53 -2.56 -9.83 34.28
CA GLY A 53 -1.89 -10.57 35.37
C GLY A 53 -2.41 -11.99 35.61
N VAL A 54 -3.46 -12.44 34.89
CA VAL A 54 -3.99 -13.81 34.95
C VAL A 54 -3.77 -14.58 33.65
N ASN A 55 -4.33 -14.06 32.57
CA ASN A 55 -4.24 -14.69 31.23
C ASN A 55 -3.78 -13.73 30.14
N LEU A 56 -3.36 -12.52 30.53
CA LEU A 56 -2.90 -11.47 29.63
C LEU A 56 -1.82 -10.65 30.34
N ASP A 57 -0.70 -10.42 29.64
CA ASP A 57 0.35 -9.50 30.08
C ASP A 57 0.15 -8.14 29.38
N TRP A 58 -0.57 -7.24 30.07
CA TRP A 58 -0.88 -5.91 29.55
C TRP A 58 0.36 -5.04 29.41
N GLU A 59 1.31 -5.13 30.33
CA GLU A 59 2.53 -4.32 30.32
C GLU A 59 3.46 -4.72 29.17
N ALA A 60 3.63 -6.04 28.96
CA ALA A 60 4.40 -6.55 27.83
C ALA A 60 3.71 -6.21 26.49
N TRP A 61 2.37 -6.27 26.42
CA TRP A 61 1.64 -5.87 25.23
C TRP A 61 1.80 -4.39 24.91
N LEU A 62 1.77 -3.50 25.89
CA LEU A 62 2.01 -2.06 25.67
C LEU A 62 3.40 -1.80 25.06
N GLY A 63 4.41 -2.58 25.44
CA GLY A 63 5.77 -2.40 24.94
C GLY A 63 6.27 -0.97 25.18
N PRO A 64 6.73 -0.24 24.14
CA PRO A 64 7.19 1.14 24.23
C PRO A 64 6.06 2.18 24.22
N ALA A 65 4.80 1.77 24.00
CA ALA A 65 3.66 2.68 24.00
C ALA A 65 3.44 3.32 25.38
N PRO A 66 2.76 4.47 25.48
CA PRO A 66 2.48 5.13 26.75
C PRO A 66 1.84 4.19 27.76
N LYS A 67 2.41 4.10 28.97
CA LYS A 67 1.87 3.27 30.04
C LYS A 67 0.53 3.82 30.51
N ARG A 68 -0.46 2.94 30.61
CA ARG A 68 -1.82 3.28 31.04
C ARG A 68 -2.50 2.12 31.74
N PRO A 69 -3.54 2.37 32.56
CA PRO A 69 -4.38 1.34 33.13
C PRO A 69 -4.96 0.41 32.04
N TRP A 70 -5.33 -0.81 32.45
CA TRP A 70 -5.99 -1.75 31.56
C TRP A 70 -7.23 -1.14 30.92
N ASP A 71 -7.25 -1.22 29.58
CA ASP A 71 -8.37 -0.81 28.76
C ASP A 71 -8.63 -1.93 27.74
N PRO A 72 -9.68 -2.74 27.91
CA PRO A 72 -9.98 -3.84 27.01
C PRO A 72 -10.26 -3.37 25.59
N ARG A 73 -10.83 -2.18 25.41
CA ARG A 73 -11.08 -1.63 24.08
C ARG A 73 -9.76 -1.33 23.37
N ARG A 74 -8.80 -0.73 24.02
CA ARG A 74 -7.48 -0.47 23.43
C ARG A 74 -6.73 -1.75 23.06
N TYR A 75 -6.94 -2.84 23.79
CA TYR A 75 -6.34 -4.14 23.49
C TYR A 75 -7.01 -4.81 22.29
N PHE A 76 -8.33 -4.95 22.29
CA PHE A 76 -9.06 -5.69 21.26
C PHE A 76 -9.29 -4.87 19.99
N GLU A 77 -9.36 -3.54 20.10
CA GLU A 77 -9.63 -2.62 19.02
C GLU A 77 -8.41 -1.71 18.73
N TRP A 78 -7.21 -2.19 18.95
CA TRP A 78 -5.96 -1.41 18.91
C TRP A 78 -5.76 -0.63 17.59
N ARG A 79 -6.28 -1.13 16.48
CA ARG A 79 -6.22 -0.48 15.17
C ARG A 79 -6.87 0.92 15.16
N ARG A 80 -7.71 1.19 16.11
CA ARG A 80 -8.49 2.43 16.21
C ARG A 80 -7.73 3.57 16.91
N TYR A 81 -6.54 3.30 17.45
CA TYR A 81 -5.81 4.23 18.30
C TYR A 81 -4.41 4.51 17.76
N TRP A 82 -4.06 5.82 17.70
CA TRP A 82 -2.76 6.26 17.19
C TRP A 82 -1.55 5.75 17.97
N ASP A 83 -1.72 5.38 19.25
CA ASP A 83 -0.65 4.81 20.06
C ASP A 83 -0.15 3.46 19.51
N TYR A 84 -0.96 2.75 18.77
CA TYR A 84 -0.69 1.37 18.35
C TYR A 84 -0.77 1.16 16.84
N SER A 85 -1.35 2.10 16.10
CA SER A 85 -1.66 1.93 14.69
C SER A 85 -1.51 3.23 13.90
N GLY A 86 -1.09 3.14 12.64
CA GLY A 86 -1.20 4.22 11.67
C GLY A 86 -2.50 4.17 10.85
N GLY A 87 -3.51 3.44 11.33
CA GLY A 87 -4.82 3.32 10.69
C GLY A 87 -4.74 2.74 9.28
N ILE A 88 -5.55 3.29 8.37
CA ILE A 88 -5.65 2.86 6.97
C ILE A 88 -4.26 2.76 6.30
N ALA A 89 -3.37 3.71 6.55
CA ALA A 89 -2.07 3.74 5.90
C ALA A 89 -1.23 2.49 6.23
N THR A 90 -1.10 2.14 7.50
CA THR A 90 -0.23 1.04 7.93
C THR A 90 -0.92 -0.32 7.95
N ASP A 91 -2.25 -0.38 7.99
CA ASP A 91 -3.02 -1.63 8.02
C ASP A 91 -3.52 -2.06 6.62
N LEU A 92 -3.88 -1.10 5.76
CA LEU A 92 -4.42 -1.37 4.42
C LEU A 92 -3.45 -0.98 3.31
N PHE A 93 -2.98 0.27 3.28
CA PHE A 93 -2.14 0.73 2.17
C PHE A 93 -0.80 0.01 2.10
N ILE A 94 -0.27 -0.49 3.21
CA ILE A 94 0.95 -1.30 3.18
C ILE A 94 0.83 -2.51 2.23
N HIS A 95 -0.35 -3.11 2.12
CA HIS A 95 -0.62 -4.21 1.19
C HIS A 95 -0.67 -3.77 -0.27
N ARG A 96 -0.88 -2.49 -0.54
CA ARG A 96 -1.03 -1.94 -1.89
C ARG A 96 0.22 -1.22 -2.36
N VAL A 97 0.81 -0.39 -1.52
CA VAL A 97 2.02 0.35 -1.88
C VAL A 97 3.19 -0.58 -2.15
N THR A 98 3.35 -1.67 -1.40
CA THR A 98 4.39 -2.67 -1.63
C THR A 98 4.28 -3.33 -3.01
N ARG A 99 3.05 -3.53 -3.52
CA ARG A 99 2.81 -4.04 -4.87
C ARG A 99 3.30 -3.08 -5.93
N LEU A 100 2.99 -1.79 -5.77
CA LEU A 100 3.44 -0.74 -6.71
C LEU A 100 4.94 -0.53 -6.61
N ILE A 101 5.52 -0.49 -5.40
CA ILE A 101 6.97 -0.39 -5.20
C ILE A 101 7.66 -1.56 -5.91
N ARG A 102 7.15 -2.80 -5.76
CA ARG A 102 7.73 -3.98 -6.44
C ARG A 102 7.59 -3.88 -7.96
N SER A 103 6.40 -3.57 -8.45
CA SER A 103 6.14 -3.51 -9.90
C SER A 103 6.95 -2.42 -10.60
N LEU A 104 7.14 -1.29 -9.95
CA LEU A 104 7.83 -0.12 -10.50
C LEU A 104 9.34 -0.08 -10.18
N GLY A 105 9.82 -0.94 -9.27
CA GLY A 105 11.21 -0.93 -8.83
C GLY A 105 11.57 0.30 -7.98
N LEU A 106 10.59 0.84 -7.24
CA LEU A 106 10.75 2.05 -6.43
C LEU A 106 11.43 1.76 -5.07
N THR A 107 11.90 2.82 -4.43
CA THR A 107 12.44 2.79 -3.07
C THR A 107 11.68 3.77 -2.17
N PHE A 108 12.28 4.88 -1.78
CA PHE A 108 11.66 5.90 -0.97
C PHE A 108 11.00 6.98 -1.83
N PRO A 109 9.84 7.52 -1.44
CA PRO A 109 9.30 8.71 -2.09
C PRO A 109 10.12 9.94 -1.75
N ASP A 110 10.28 10.86 -2.72
CA ASP A 110 10.84 12.20 -2.48
C ASP A 110 9.89 13.01 -1.59
N TYR A 111 8.59 12.97 -1.92
CA TYR A 111 7.57 13.76 -1.26
C TYR A 111 6.29 12.96 -1.02
N VAL A 112 5.62 13.30 0.09
CA VAL A 112 4.32 12.72 0.43
C VAL A 112 3.39 13.80 0.95
N THR A 113 2.13 13.76 0.48
CA THR A 113 1.02 14.50 1.06
C THR A 113 -0.18 13.60 1.29
N ALA A 114 -0.96 13.89 2.32
CA ALA A 114 -2.14 13.11 2.65
C ALA A 114 -3.31 13.98 3.12
N THR A 115 -4.52 13.50 2.86
CA THR A 115 -5.78 14.10 3.31
C THR A 115 -6.75 13.04 3.77
N GLY A 116 -7.66 13.39 4.65
CA GLY A 116 -8.67 12.49 5.19
C GLY A 116 -9.22 12.96 6.52
N GLY A 117 -10.07 12.13 7.10
CA GLY A 117 -10.73 12.43 8.38
C GLY A 117 -11.75 11.37 8.76
N LYS A 118 -12.48 11.61 9.84
CA LYS A 118 -13.68 10.87 10.19
C LYS A 118 -14.89 11.58 9.58
N TRP A 119 -15.32 11.06 8.43
CA TRP A 119 -16.40 11.68 7.66
C TRP A 119 -17.75 10.96 7.83
N ASN A 120 -17.71 9.63 7.94
CA ASN A 120 -18.92 8.81 8.10
C ASN A 120 -19.12 8.39 9.57
N TYR A 121 -18.07 7.95 10.24
CA TYR A 121 -18.14 7.45 11.62
C TYR A 121 -17.75 8.54 12.63
N VAL A 122 -18.43 9.70 12.54
CA VAL A 122 -18.10 10.89 13.34
C VAL A 122 -18.20 10.68 14.85
N ASP A 123 -19.14 9.82 15.28
CA ASP A 123 -19.36 9.46 16.69
C ASP A 123 -18.50 8.27 17.17
N SER A 124 -17.68 7.71 16.28
CA SER A 124 -16.78 6.62 16.64
C SER A 124 -15.75 7.07 17.67
N VAL A 125 -15.43 6.18 18.62
CA VAL A 125 -14.33 6.37 19.58
C VAL A 125 -12.95 6.26 18.94
N ALA A 126 -12.87 5.84 17.67
CA ALA A 126 -11.61 5.74 16.95
C ALA A 126 -10.91 7.10 16.83
N GLU A 127 -9.62 7.11 17.08
CA GLU A 127 -8.76 8.29 16.89
C GLU A 127 -8.34 8.46 15.43
N ILE A 128 -8.24 7.33 14.70
CA ILE A 128 -7.81 7.28 13.30
C ILE A 128 -8.95 7.65 12.33
N PRO A 129 -8.63 8.08 11.09
CA PRO A 129 -9.64 8.43 10.08
C PRO A 129 -10.34 7.19 9.50
N ASP A 130 -11.59 7.39 9.04
CA ASP A 130 -12.33 6.42 8.21
C ASP A 130 -12.12 6.63 6.71
N THR A 131 -11.59 7.76 6.33
CA THR A 131 -11.25 8.12 4.95
C THR A 131 -9.82 8.66 4.92
N PHE A 132 -8.99 8.07 4.05
CA PHE A 132 -7.58 8.42 3.95
C PHE A 132 -7.10 8.32 2.50
N ASN A 133 -6.50 9.41 2.01
CA ASN A 133 -5.90 9.47 0.69
C ASN A 133 -4.49 10.01 0.80
N MET A 134 -3.56 9.49 0.00
CA MET A 134 -2.21 10.04 -0.06
C MET A 134 -1.64 10.00 -1.47
N MET A 135 -0.79 10.97 -1.76
CA MET A 135 0.02 11.07 -2.97
C MET A 135 1.48 11.03 -2.61
N LEU A 136 2.25 10.29 -3.40
CA LEU A 136 3.69 10.10 -3.22
C LEU A 136 4.39 10.39 -4.54
N ASP A 137 5.28 11.36 -4.54
CA ASP A 137 6.15 11.64 -5.67
C ASP A 137 7.49 10.93 -5.47
N TYR A 138 7.96 10.27 -6.52
CA TYR A 138 9.18 9.49 -6.49
C TYR A 138 10.30 10.11 -7.34
N PRO A 139 11.59 9.85 -6.99
CA PRO A 139 12.73 10.35 -7.76
C PRO A 139 12.68 9.99 -9.25
N GLU A 140 12.03 8.88 -9.59
CA GLU A 140 11.81 8.38 -10.96
C GLU A 140 10.85 9.27 -11.78
N LYS A 141 10.36 10.37 -11.19
CA LYS A 141 9.45 11.35 -11.82
C LYS A 141 8.09 10.73 -12.17
N LEU A 142 7.52 10.08 -11.20
CA LEU A 142 6.15 9.56 -11.24
C LEU A 142 5.45 9.82 -9.90
N THR A 143 4.12 9.91 -9.96
CA THR A 143 3.26 10.04 -8.76
C THR A 143 2.47 8.76 -8.53
N VAL A 144 2.44 8.29 -7.29
CA VAL A 144 1.57 7.21 -6.83
C VAL A 144 0.43 7.78 -6.00
N LEU A 145 -0.81 7.43 -6.33
CA LEU A 145 -2.02 7.81 -5.61
C LEU A 145 -2.63 6.58 -4.92
N LEU A 146 -2.84 6.68 -3.61
CA LEU A 146 -3.58 5.69 -2.82
C LEU A 146 -4.82 6.34 -2.21
N VAL A 147 -5.97 5.69 -2.38
CA VAL A 147 -7.25 6.16 -1.84
C VAL A 147 -7.93 5.06 -1.05
N SER A 148 -8.64 5.43 0.03
CA SER A 148 -9.39 4.47 0.84
C SER A 148 -10.51 5.13 1.60
N SER A 149 -11.63 4.40 1.69
CA SER A 149 -12.71 4.65 2.63
C SER A 149 -13.04 3.36 3.38
N LEU A 150 -13.45 3.48 4.64
CA LEU A 150 -14.01 2.38 5.43
C LEU A 150 -15.55 2.36 5.40
N ALA A 151 -16.15 3.31 4.67
CA ALA A 151 -17.59 3.49 4.53
C ALA A 151 -18.13 3.17 3.13
N ASN A 152 -17.24 2.90 2.16
CA ASN A 152 -17.60 2.54 0.79
C ASN A 152 -16.47 1.72 0.17
N ASP A 153 -16.78 0.54 -0.34
CA ASP A 153 -15.82 -0.39 -0.92
C ASP A 153 -15.84 -0.47 -2.45
N THR A 154 -16.51 0.48 -3.11
CA THR A 154 -16.45 0.58 -4.57
C THR A 154 -15.01 0.82 -5.01
N PRO A 155 -14.40 -0.11 -5.77
CA PRO A 155 -12.99 0.00 -6.14
C PRO A 155 -12.78 1.03 -7.24
N ILE A 156 -11.59 1.65 -7.23
CA ILE A 156 -11.07 2.31 -8.42
C ILE A 156 -10.29 1.30 -9.28
N ARG A 157 -10.01 1.65 -10.53
CA ARG A 157 -9.12 0.83 -11.36
C ARG A 157 -7.70 0.89 -10.79
N HIS A 158 -7.05 -0.28 -10.65
CA HIS A 158 -5.66 -0.37 -10.21
C HIS A 158 -4.74 -0.30 -11.43
N VAL A 159 -4.14 0.83 -11.70
CA VAL A 159 -3.41 1.05 -12.95
C VAL A 159 -2.02 1.64 -12.75
N ILE A 160 -1.13 1.31 -13.71
CA ILE A 160 0.16 1.96 -13.93
C ILE A 160 0.12 2.57 -15.34
N ARG A 161 0.29 3.89 -15.41
CA ARG A 161 0.18 4.65 -16.66
C ARG A 161 1.54 5.04 -17.19
N GLY A 162 1.88 4.53 -18.34
CA GLY A 162 3.02 4.96 -19.13
C GLY A 162 2.59 5.76 -20.35
N ASN A 163 3.54 6.42 -20.99
CA ASN A 163 3.26 7.22 -22.19
C ASN A 163 3.04 6.37 -23.46
N LYS A 164 3.38 5.07 -23.42
CA LYS A 164 3.12 4.13 -24.53
C LYS A 164 1.95 3.19 -24.26
N ALA A 165 1.73 2.80 -23.01
CA ALA A 165 0.66 1.87 -22.63
C ALA A 165 0.26 2.05 -21.18
N THR A 166 -0.92 1.51 -20.85
CA THR A 166 -1.45 1.44 -19.48
C THR A 166 -1.58 -0.02 -19.05
N LEU A 167 -0.99 -0.37 -17.91
CA LEU A 167 -1.18 -1.66 -17.25
C LEU A 167 -2.31 -1.52 -16.23
N GLU A 168 -3.28 -2.43 -16.29
CA GLU A 168 -4.38 -2.53 -15.32
C GLU A 168 -4.38 -3.90 -14.65
N PHE A 169 -4.23 -3.91 -13.32
CA PHE A 169 -4.36 -5.13 -12.52
C PHE A 169 -5.82 -5.53 -12.36
N ASN A 170 -6.09 -6.81 -12.47
CA ASN A 170 -7.40 -7.40 -12.31
C ASN A 170 -7.33 -8.69 -11.44
N LYS A 171 -8.44 -9.42 -11.30
CA LYS A 171 -8.49 -10.63 -10.47
C LYS A 171 -7.66 -11.78 -11.03
N GLU A 172 -7.52 -11.83 -12.35
CA GLU A 172 -6.81 -12.91 -13.07
C GLU A 172 -5.33 -12.60 -13.29
N GLY A 173 -4.89 -11.35 -13.03
CA GLY A 173 -3.51 -10.91 -13.26
C GLY A 173 -3.47 -9.44 -13.66
N PHE A 174 -3.14 -9.14 -14.91
CA PHE A 174 -3.21 -7.78 -15.47
C PHE A 174 -3.37 -7.78 -16.98
N THR A 175 -3.79 -6.63 -17.49
CA THR A 175 -3.89 -6.35 -18.92
C THR A 175 -3.11 -5.09 -19.24
N ILE A 176 -2.37 -5.07 -20.36
CA ILE A 176 -1.70 -3.88 -20.89
C ILE A 176 -2.40 -3.46 -22.16
N THR A 177 -2.86 -2.20 -22.17
CA THR A 177 -3.53 -1.58 -23.31
C THR A 177 -2.64 -0.47 -23.87
N PRO A 178 -2.30 -0.49 -25.19
CA PRO A 178 -1.58 0.60 -25.83
C PRO A 178 -2.30 1.93 -25.68
N GLN A 179 -1.53 3.02 -25.57
CA GLN A 179 -2.06 4.38 -25.68
C GLN A 179 -2.13 4.78 -27.15
N GLU A 180 -3.29 5.30 -27.55
CA GLU A 180 -3.43 5.95 -28.84
C GLU A 180 -2.92 7.39 -28.74
N ALA A 181 -1.96 7.76 -29.62
CA ALA A 181 -1.59 9.16 -29.79
C ALA A 181 -2.78 9.89 -30.41
N THR A 182 -3.20 11.01 -29.83
CA THR A 182 -4.18 11.90 -30.45
C THR A 182 -3.54 12.52 -31.69
N SER A 183 -4.28 12.62 -32.78
CA SER A 183 -3.80 12.96 -34.13
C SER A 183 -3.22 14.38 -34.30
N GLU A 184 -3.29 15.22 -33.29
CA GLU A 184 -2.80 16.61 -33.33
C GLU A 184 -1.36 16.77 -32.80
N ASP A 185 -0.82 15.75 -32.11
CA ASP A 185 0.51 15.78 -31.50
C ASP A 185 1.48 14.78 -32.15
N THR A 186 1.57 14.76 -33.47
CA THR A 186 2.66 14.07 -34.15
C THR A 186 3.98 14.83 -34.01
N VAL A 187 4.49 14.91 -32.78
CA VAL A 187 5.91 15.14 -32.60
C VAL A 187 6.62 13.85 -32.98
N SER A 188 7.39 13.93 -34.04
CA SER A 188 8.26 12.87 -34.56
C SER A 188 9.13 12.29 -33.43
N GLY A 189 8.71 11.20 -32.84
CA GLY A 189 9.50 10.35 -31.97
C GLY A 189 9.36 8.93 -32.47
N THR A 190 10.47 8.25 -32.63
CA THR A 190 10.60 6.85 -33.03
C THR A 190 9.85 5.94 -32.06
N GLY A 191 8.53 6.01 -32.06
CA GLY A 191 7.65 5.08 -31.39
C GLY A 191 7.44 3.90 -32.33
N GLU A 192 8.11 2.78 -32.10
CA GLU A 192 7.65 1.52 -32.63
C GLU A 192 6.18 1.35 -32.23
N ASN A 193 5.32 1.16 -33.22
CA ASN A 193 3.88 1.13 -33.06
C ASN A 193 3.45 -0.08 -32.21
N LEU A 194 3.16 0.11 -30.94
CA LEU A 194 2.42 -0.87 -30.13
C LEU A 194 1.03 -1.22 -30.72
N LYS A 195 0.56 -0.47 -31.74
CA LYS A 195 -0.63 -0.80 -32.54
C LYS A 195 -0.53 -2.17 -33.22
N GLU A 196 0.67 -2.66 -33.50
CA GLU A 196 0.87 -3.97 -34.12
C GLU A 196 0.90 -5.13 -33.12
N THR A 197 1.13 -4.87 -31.81
CA THR A 197 1.25 -5.91 -30.78
C THR A 197 -0.06 -6.21 -30.03
N GLY A 198 -1.10 -5.38 -30.18
CA GLY A 198 -2.41 -5.63 -29.57
C GLY A 198 -2.42 -5.60 -28.03
N LEU A 199 -3.49 -6.14 -27.47
CA LEU A 199 -3.70 -6.29 -26.03
C LEU A 199 -2.78 -7.36 -25.44
N ILE A 200 -1.97 -7.04 -24.44
CA ILE A 200 -1.17 -8.00 -23.68
C ILE A 200 -1.94 -8.38 -22.42
N THR A 201 -2.16 -9.67 -22.21
CA THR A 201 -2.80 -10.18 -20.98
C THR A 201 -1.85 -11.14 -20.27
N HIS A 202 -1.63 -10.94 -19.00
CA HIS A 202 -0.95 -11.88 -18.11
C HIS A 202 -1.97 -12.57 -17.22
N GLN A 203 -1.98 -13.90 -17.23
CA GLN A 203 -2.70 -14.71 -16.26
C GLN A 203 -1.75 -15.11 -15.14
N LYS A 204 -2.10 -14.74 -13.90
CA LYS A 204 -1.29 -15.08 -12.73
C LYS A 204 -1.31 -16.58 -12.45
N SER A 205 -0.19 -17.09 -11.99
CA SER A 205 -0.03 -18.45 -11.48
C SER A 205 -0.10 -18.51 -9.95
N GLY A 206 0.16 -17.38 -9.28
CA GLY A 206 0.09 -17.21 -7.82
C GLY A 206 -1.23 -16.60 -7.38
N ALA A 207 -1.33 -16.39 -6.07
CA ALA A 207 -2.49 -15.75 -5.46
C ALA A 207 -2.09 -14.91 -4.25
N GLU A 208 -2.96 -13.98 -3.86
CA GLU A 208 -2.89 -13.33 -2.56
C GLU A 208 -3.30 -14.34 -1.47
N ASP A 209 -2.36 -15.20 -1.06
CA ASP A 209 -2.58 -16.32 -0.16
C ASP A 209 -1.58 -16.33 0.99
N ILE A 210 -2.10 -16.41 2.21
CA ILE A 210 -1.28 -16.39 3.43
C ILE A 210 -0.45 -17.67 3.58
N THR A 211 -0.94 -18.79 3.10
CA THR A 211 -0.23 -20.09 3.16
C THR A 211 0.99 -20.06 2.24
N LEU A 212 0.82 -19.55 1.01
CA LEU A 212 1.94 -19.36 0.07
C LEU A 212 2.98 -18.40 0.64
N HIS A 213 2.54 -17.33 1.29
CA HIS A 213 3.43 -16.35 1.91
C HIS A 213 4.23 -16.96 3.07
N HIS A 214 3.60 -17.72 3.95
CA HIS A 214 4.29 -18.44 5.02
C HIS A 214 5.23 -19.53 4.48
N ARG A 215 4.84 -20.23 3.42
CA ARG A 215 5.72 -21.22 2.76
C ARG A 215 6.98 -20.58 2.21
N ASN A 216 6.87 -19.40 1.58
CA ASN A 216 8.05 -18.65 1.11
C ASN A 216 8.99 -18.29 2.27
N LEU A 217 8.44 -17.84 3.43
CA LEU A 217 9.27 -17.60 4.63
C LEU A 217 9.96 -18.88 5.13
N GLN A 218 9.24 -20.00 5.19
CA GLN A 218 9.82 -21.27 5.60
C GLN A 218 10.90 -21.75 4.65
N ASN A 219 10.69 -21.61 3.35
CA ASN A 219 11.68 -21.97 2.34
C ASN A 219 12.90 -21.03 2.36
N ALA A 220 12.68 -19.74 2.61
CA ALA A 220 13.79 -18.79 2.79
C ALA A 220 14.70 -19.21 3.96
N ILE A 221 14.11 -19.63 5.09
CA ILE A 221 14.85 -20.07 6.27
C ILE A 221 15.59 -21.41 6.01
N ARG A 222 14.95 -22.34 5.32
CA ARG A 222 15.45 -23.73 5.18
C ARG A 222 16.30 -23.94 3.93
N GLN A 223 16.07 -23.19 2.88
CA GLN A 223 16.60 -23.43 1.52
C GLN A 223 17.22 -22.18 0.90
N ASN A 224 17.29 -21.06 1.62
CA ASN A 224 17.75 -19.76 1.11
C ASN A 224 16.94 -19.26 -0.11
N GLU A 225 15.67 -19.64 -0.24
CA GLU A 225 14.78 -19.07 -1.25
C GLU A 225 14.65 -17.55 -1.04
N PRO A 226 14.73 -16.72 -2.08
CA PRO A 226 14.52 -15.29 -1.94
C PRO A 226 13.14 -14.96 -1.36
N LEU A 227 13.09 -14.04 -0.40
CA LEU A 227 11.83 -13.55 0.16
C LEU A 227 11.10 -12.69 -0.88
N LYS A 228 9.82 -12.97 -1.11
CA LYS A 228 8.96 -12.16 -1.99
C LYS A 228 8.65 -10.78 -1.40
N CYS A 229 8.67 -10.67 -0.08
CA CYS A 229 8.62 -9.41 0.65
C CYS A 229 9.73 -9.40 1.71
N ASP A 230 10.91 -8.98 1.31
CA ASP A 230 12.08 -8.87 2.16
C ASP A 230 12.01 -7.64 3.08
N GLN A 231 13.07 -7.42 3.85
CA GLN A 231 13.17 -6.29 4.77
C GLN A 231 13.21 -4.95 4.04
N ASN A 232 13.82 -4.88 2.85
CA ASN A 232 13.95 -3.64 2.10
C ASN A 232 12.60 -3.19 1.54
N LEU A 233 11.89 -4.09 0.84
CA LEU A 233 10.54 -3.81 0.37
C LEU A 233 9.61 -3.43 1.51
N GLY A 234 9.74 -4.13 2.65
CA GLY A 234 9.00 -3.82 3.86
C GLY A 234 9.32 -2.42 4.39
N PHE A 235 10.59 -2.04 4.42
CA PHE A 235 11.04 -0.73 4.89
C PHE A 235 10.55 0.40 3.99
N TYR A 236 10.72 0.27 2.67
CA TYR A 236 10.21 1.27 1.71
C TYR A 236 8.69 1.49 1.86
N GLY A 237 7.94 0.40 1.97
CA GLY A 237 6.48 0.48 2.15
C GLY A 237 6.08 1.13 3.48
N VAL A 238 6.76 0.80 4.59
CA VAL A 238 6.47 1.38 5.91
C VAL A 238 6.81 2.87 5.94
N VAL A 239 7.95 3.28 5.40
CA VAL A 239 8.32 4.71 5.32
C VAL A 239 7.27 5.49 4.53
N ALA A 240 6.89 5.01 3.34
CA ALA A 240 5.86 5.64 2.52
C ALA A 240 4.53 5.81 3.29
N CYS A 241 4.05 4.76 3.96
CA CYS A 241 2.82 4.78 4.76
C CYS A 241 2.93 5.72 5.96
N MET A 242 4.04 5.70 6.69
CA MET A 242 4.23 6.53 7.88
C MET A 242 4.38 8.01 7.53
N MET A 243 5.02 8.35 6.42
CA MET A 243 5.03 9.72 5.90
C MET A 243 3.60 10.20 5.60
N GLY A 244 2.75 9.35 5.00
CA GLY A 244 1.33 9.66 4.81
C GLY A 244 0.60 9.94 6.13
N VAL A 245 0.83 9.12 7.17
CA VAL A 245 0.25 9.33 8.52
C VAL A 245 0.69 10.68 9.09
N GLN A 246 1.99 10.97 9.05
CA GLN A 246 2.54 12.23 9.58
C GLN A 246 2.01 13.43 8.79
N SER A 247 1.97 13.34 7.45
CA SER A 247 1.42 14.39 6.60
C SER A 247 -0.03 14.71 6.97
N LEU A 248 -0.89 13.70 7.15
CA LEU A 248 -2.27 13.93 7.58
C LEU A 248 -2.35 14.57 8.98
N ARG A 249 -1.59 14.06 9.94
CA ARG A 249 -1.65 14.51 11.34
C ARG A 249 -1.12 15.92 11.54
N HIS A 250 -0.03 16.26 10.85
CA HIS A 250 0.62 17.58 10.94
C HIS A 250 0.07 18.57 9.90
N ARG A 251 -0.70 18.09 8.91
CA ARG A 251 -1.19 18.87 7.76
C ARG A 251 -0.04 19.52 7.00
N LYS A 252 1.02 18.73 6.76
CA LYS A 252 2.26 19.15 6.12
C LYS A 252 2.54 18.34 4.87
N TYR A 253 3.21 18.98 3.94
CA TYR A 253 3.89 18.33 2.83
C TYR A 253 5.25 17.85 3.33
N LEU A 254 5.55 16.57 3.18
CA LEU A 254 6.73 15.94 3.77
C LEU A 254 7.71 15.50 2.70
N SER A 255 9.01 15.59 2.98
CA SER A 255 10.06 14.99 2.17
C SER A 255 10.87 13.97 2.96
N TRP A 256 11.52 13.05 2.22
CA TRP A 256 12.37 12.02 2.80
C TRP A 256 13.85 12.35 2.60
N ASP A 257 14.60 12.41 3.70
CA ASP A 257 16.05 12.49 3.68
C ASP A 257 16.65 11.09 3.72
N THR A 258 17.10 10.61 2.56
CA THR A 258 17.70 9.29 2.43
C THR A 258 19.03 9.17 3.17
N GLN A 259 19.80 10.27 3.30
CA GLN A 259 21.10 10.24 3.96
C GLN A 259 20.97 10.06 5.47
N ASN A 260 20.01 10.74 6.07
CA ASN A 260 19.76 10.71 7.51
C ASN A 260 18.65 9.74 7.90
N SER A 261 17.98 9.09 6.93
CA SER A 261 16.83 8.21 7.13
C SER A 261 15.74 8.88 7.98
N SER A 262 15.40 10.12 7.64
CA SER A 262 14.48 10.95 8.42
C SER A 262 13.48 11.68 7.54
N VAL A 263 12.34 12.05 8.15
CA VAL A 263 11.30 12.85 7.52
C VAL A 263 11.58 14.33 7.77
N ILE A 264 11.46 15.14 6.72
CA ILE A 264 11.56 16.60 6.77
C ILE A 264 10.18 17.19 6.51
N GLU A 265 9.74 18.11 7.36
CA GLU A 265 8.51 18.88 7.19
C GLU A 265 8.80 20.14 6.35
N ASN A 266 8.06 20.32 5.26
CA ASN A 266 8.17 21.47 4.36
C ASN A 266 7.02 22.45 4.55
#